data_a27ef4373758223d943db81e243a9b4f
#
_entry.id   a27ef4373758223d943db81e243a9b4f
#
_cell.length_a   1.000
_cell.length_b   1.000
_cell.length_c   1.000
_cell.angle_alpha   90.00
_cell.angle_beta   90.00
_cell.angle_gamma   90.00
#
_symmetry.space_group_name_H-M   'P 1'
#
loop_
_entity.id
_entity.type
_entity.pdbx_description
1 polymer ?
#
loop_
_entity_poly.entity_id
_entity_poly.type
_entity_poly.pdbx_seq_one_letter_code
_entity_poly.pdbx_strand_id
1 'polypeptide(L)'
;HYAFQNDLKPIAMAEFWWGQSPKSEVRKHRQFYPACTGKCEPILKHMLKDIPLEDNPFKTNPAEGKTLAIVYEDDYLAVVNKPAEFLSVPGKNITDSVWSRVKLLYPNASGPLIVHRLDMSTSGLLLIAKSATIYKNLQAQFIQRKVKKRYVALLDGILNDSKGVINLPLRVDLDNRPNQIVCFDFGKPAKTEWEILEQRDNQTLVHFYPITGRTHQLRVHAAHQLGLNAPIVGDDLYGTKANRLHLHAESITFNHPVSKESITVTVAADF
;
A
#
# COMPACT_ATOMS: atom_id res chain seq x y z
N HIS A 1 0.59 37.45 4.71
CA HIS A 1 0.76 38.91 4.62
C HIS A 1 1.09 39.50 6.00
N TYR A 2 0.28 39.25 7.02
CA TYR A 2 0.53 39.77 8.40
C TYR A 2 1.91 39.35 8.94
N ALA A 3 2.31 38.10 8.78
CA ALA A 3 3.60 37.60 9.23
C ALA A 3 4.76 38.39 8.60
N PHE A 4 4.73 38.64 7.30
CA PHE A 4 5.77 39.42 6.61
C PHE A 4 5.80 40.88 7.01
N GLN A 5 4.63 41.47 7.31
CA GLN A 5 4.57 42.88 7.78
C GLN A 5 5.12 43.06 9.20
N ASN A 6 5.24 41.98 9.95
CA ASN A 6 5.67 42.00 11.36
C ASN A 6 6.95 41.20 11.59
N ASP A 7 7.72 40.90 10.54
CA ASP A 7 8.96 40.08 10.56
C ASP A 7 8.83 38.73 11.28
N LEU A 8 7.64 38.13 11.17
CA LEU A 8 7.35 36.82 11.75
C LEU A 8 7.61 35.70 10.73
N LYS A 9 8.28 34.64 11.18
CA LYS A 9 8.51 33.44 10.35
C LYS A 9 7.28 32.53 10.42
N PRO A 10 6.59 32.24 9.27
CA PRO A 10 5.52 31.25 9.25
C PRO A 10 6.07 29.84 9.55
N ILE A 11 5.47 29.13 10.50
CA ILE A 11 5.88 27.77 10.89
C ILE A 11 5.01 26.72 10.21
N ALA A 12 3.70 26.95 10.16
CA ALA A 12 2.75 26.03 9.56
C ALA A 12 1.53 26.78 9.02
N MET A 13 0.82 26.16 8.06
CA MET A 13 -0.43 26.69 7.53
C MET A 13 -1.42 25.56 7.27
N ALA A 14 -2.69 25.81 7.63
CA ALA A 14 -3.80 24.92 7.30
C ALA A 14 -5.04 25.74 6.92
N GLU A 15 -5.89 25.18 6.07
CA GLU A 15 -7.20 25.74 5.76
C GLU A 15 -8.21 25.35 6.86
N PHE A 16 -8.92 26.31 7.40
CA PHE A 16 -10.01 26.08 8.33
C PHE A 16 -11.34 26.13 7.59
N TRP A 17 -12.08 25.02 7.61
CA TRP A 17 -13.37 24.97 6.94
C TRP A 17 -14.49 25.49 7.82
N TRP A 18 -15.15 26.53 7.33
CA TRP A 18 -16.31 27.14 8.01
C TRP A 18 -17.54 27.04 7.12
N GLY A 19 -18.58 26.30 7.54
CA GLY A 19 -19.82 26.15 6.84
C GLY A 19 -20.22 24.71 6.52
N GLN A 20 -21.25 24.56 5.69
CA GLN A 20 -21.77 23.25 5.29
C GLN A 20 -20.76 22.49 4.43
N SER A 21 -20.65 21.18 4.64
CA SER A 21 -19.79 20.31 3.83
C SER A 21 -20.27 20.28 2.38
N PRO A 22 -19.36 20.41 1.38
CA PRO A 22 -19.72 20.27 -0.01
C PRO A 22 -20.17 18.84 -0.34
N LYS A 23 -21.05 18.69 -1.32
CA LYS A 23 -21.60 17.37 -1.71
C LYS A 23 -20.54 16.39 -2.22
N SER A 24 -19.40 16.88 -2.72
CA SER A 24 -18.35 16.09 -3.37
C SER A 24 -17.15 15.78 -2.49
N GLU A 25 -17.02 16.40 -1.33
CA GLU A 25 -15.85 16.26 -0.47
C GLU A 25 -16.19 16.12 1.00
N VAL A 26 -15.38 15.32 1.69
CA VAL A 26 -15.49 15.11 3.14
C VAL A 26 -14.79 16.26 3.86
N ARG A 27 -15.33 17.50 3.75
CA ARG A 27 -14.89 18.63 4.55
C ARG A 27 -15.95 18.91 5.62
N LYS A 28 -15.55 18.87 6.88
CA LYS A 28 -16.45 19.07 8.02
C LYS A 28 -16.30 20.49 8.58
N HIS A 29 -17.40 21.04 9.05
CA HIS A 29 -17.41 22.32 9.75
C HIS A 29 -16.42 22.32 10.94
N ARG A 30 -15.64 23.38 11.08
CA ARG A 30 -14.62 23.58 12.13
C ARG A 30 -13.44 22.61 12.13
N GLN A 31 -13.12 22.01 10.97
CA GLN A 31 -11.90 21.20 10.84
C GLN A 31 -10.84 21.89 10.00
N PHE A 32 -9.57 21.56 10.28
CA PHE A 32 -8.43 22.00 9.53
C PHE A 32 -8.08 21.02 8.41
N TYR A 33 -7.64 21.55 7.28
CA TYR A 33 -7.24 20.79 6.11
C TYR A 33 -5.93 21.35 5.53
N PRO A 34 -5.12 20.52 4.86
CA PRO A 34 -3.95 21.03 4.14
C PRO A 34 -4.38 22.04 3.07
N ALA A 35 -3.51 23.00 2.78
CA ALA A 35 -3.72 23.95 1.72
C ALA A 35 -4.04 23.29 0.38
N CYS A 36 -5.04 23.76 -0.35
CA CYS A 36 -5.45 23.17 -1.60
C CYS A 36 -4.38 23.37 -2.69
N THR A 37 -4.14 22.31 -3.48
CA THR A 37 -3.11 22.30 -4.53
C THR A 37 -3.42 23.18 -5.73
N GLY A 38 -4.70 23.49 -5.97
CA GLY A 38 -5.13 24.25 -7.15
C GLY A 38 -5.09 25.77 -7.00
N LYS A 39 -5.33 26.28 -5.78
CA LYS A 39 -5.39 27.73 -5.53
C LYS A 39 -4.32 28.19 -4.55
N CYS A 40 -4.22 27.51 -3.40
CA CYS A 40 -3.38 27.98 -2.30
C CYS A 40 -1.92 27.62 -2.49
N GLU A 41 -1.60 26.45 -3.03
CA GLU A 41 -0.21 26.01 -3.22
C GLU A 41 0.61 26.92 -4.14
N PRO A 42 0.13 27.39 -5.29
CA PRO A 42 0.87 28.34 -6.13
C PRO A 42 1.15 29.68 -5.44
N ILE A 43 0.16 30.17 -4.71
CA ILE A 43 0.31 31.45 -3.95
C ILE A 43 1.33 31.27 -2.82
N LEU A 44 1.25 30.15 -2.09
CA LEU A 44 2.19 29.84 -1.02
C LEU A 44 3.62 29.67 -1.54
N LYS A 45 3.82 28.98 -2.66
CA LYS A 45 5.14 28.85 -3.26
C LYS A 45 5.76 30.22 -3.59
N HIS A 46 4.94 31.14 -4.09
CA HIS A 46 5.41 32.51 -4.36
C HIS A 46 5.72 33.25 -3.06
N MET A 47 4.84 33.20 -2.07
CA MET A 47 5.00 33.92 -0.80
C MET A 47 6.13 33.38 0.07
N LEU A 48 6.48 32.11 -0.04
CA LEU A 48 7.47 31.41 0.80
C LEU A 48 8.81 31.18 0.09
N LYS A 49 8.99 31.76 -1.12
CA LYS A 49 10.15 31.53 -1.99
C LYS A 49 11.50 31.78 -1.30
N ASP A 50 11.58 32.80 -0.45
CA ASP A 50 12.82 33.24 0.19
C ASP A 50 12.89 32.86 1.68
N ILE A 51 11.97 32.00 2.14
CA ILE A 51 11.95 31.53 3.52
C ILE A 51 12.53 30.12 3.55
N PRO A 52 13.56 29.84 4.36
CA PRO A 52 14.06 28.47 4.57
C PRO A 52 12.96 27.67 5.29
N LEU A 53 12.29 26.83 4.55
CA LEU A 53 11.28 25.88 5.03
C LEU A 53 11.94 24.53 5.20
N GLU A 54 11.51 23.76 6.20
CA GLU A 54 11.81 22.34 6.25
C GLU A 54 11.26 21.64 4.99
N ASP A 55 12.00 20.66 4.48
CA ASP A 55 11.55 19.88 3.35
C ASP A 55 10.20 19.26 3.66
N ASN A 56 9.26 19.43 2.73
CA ASN A 56 7.93 18.85 2.88
C ASN A 56 8.06 17.31 2.91
N PRO A 57 7.80 16.64 4.05
CA PRO A 57 7.96 15.19 4.17
C PRO A 57 7.11 14.40 3.16
N PHE A 58 6.07 15.04 2.59
CA PHE A 58 5.27 14.44 1.50
C PHE A 58 5.91 14.57 0.12
N LYS A 59 7.06 15.25 -0.01
CA LYS A 59 7.83 15.37 -1.26
C LYS A 59 9.09 14.50 -1.27
N THR A 60 9.50 13.96 -0.13
CA THR A 60 10.60 12.99 -0.10
C THR A 60 10.14 11.73 -0.84
N ASN A 61 10.96 11.30 -1.79
CA ASN A 61 10.73 10.03 -2.47
C ASN A 61 11.21 8.89 -1.57
N PRO A 62 10.32 8.11 -0.93
CA PRO A 62 10.74 7.04 -0.01
C PRO A 62 11.40 5.87 -0.75
N ALA A 63 11.37 5.86 -2.08
CA ALA A 63 12.01 4.87 -2.93
C ALA A 63 13.39 5.32 -3.45
N GLU A 64 13.86 6.51 -3.05
CA GLU A 64 15.19 6.99 -3.44
C GLU A 64 16.29 6.03 -2.97
N GLY A 65 17.23 5.71 -3.86
CA GLY A 65 18.29 4.74 -3.61
C GLY A 65 17.86 3.27 -3.59
N LYS A 66 16.57 2.95 -3.66
CA LYS A 66 16.09 1.56 -3.70
C LYS A 66 16.15 1.00 -5.12
N THR A 67 16.59 -0.24 -5.25
CA THR A 67 16.61 -0.99 -6.50
C THR A 67 15.35 -1.88 -6.61
N LEU A 68 14.89 -2.10 -7.84
CA LEU A 68 13.79 -3.02 -8.14
C LEU A 68 14.39 -4.29 -8.75
N ALA A 69 14.49 -5.37 -7.95
CA ALA A 69 15.02 -6.64 -8.40
C ALA A 69 13.99 -7.40 -9.25
N ILE A 70 14.41 -7.88 -10.42
CA ILE A 70 13.63 -8.83 -11.23
C ILE A 70 14.02 -10.22 -10.75
N VAL A 71 13.02 -11.02 -10.31
CA VAL A 71 13.23 -12.37 -9.75
C VAL A 71 12.77 -13.50 -10.67
N TYR A 72 11.94 -13.16 -11.65
CA TYR A 72 11.55 -14.02 -12.76
C TYR A 72 11.30 -13.16 -13.99
N GLU A 73 11.67 -13.63 -15.16
CA GLU A 73 11.43 -12.92 -16.42
C GLU A 73 11.41 -13.88 -17.60
N ASP A 74 10.49 -13.63 -18.54
CA ASP A 74 10.45 -14.21 -19.87
C ASP A 74 10.00 -13.15 -20.91
N ASP A 75 9.71 -13.56 -22.13
CA ASP A 75 9.29 -12.65 -23.21
C ASP A 75 7.92 -11.97 -22.93
N TYR A 76 7.10 -12.51 -22.05
CA TYR A 76 5.69 -12.16 -21.87
C TYR A 76 5.42 -11.40 -20.56
N LEU A 77 6.14 -11.75 -19.51
CA LEU A 77 5.92 -11.21 -18.16
C LEU A 77 7.21 -11.16 -17.35
N ALA A 78 7.14 -10.44 -16.22
CA ALA A 78 8.18 -10.46 -15.21
C ALA A 78 7.55 -10.48 -13.81
N VAL A 79 8.29 -10.97 -12.83
CA VAL A 79 7.97 -10.84 -11.40
C VAL A 79 9.09 -10.04 -10.76
N VAL A 80 8.74 -8.97 -10.07
CA VAL A 80 9.69 -8.11 -9.39
C VAL A 80 9.52 -8.22 -7.88
N ASN A 81 10.62 -8.09 -7.15
CA ASN A 81 10.60 -7.96 -5.69
C ASN A 81 10.58 -6.47 -5.34
N LYS A 82 9.41 -5.98 -4.93
CA LYS A 82 9.21 -4.59 -4.54
C LYS A 82 9.74 -4.35 -3.13
N PRO A 83 10.67 -3.42 -2.90
CA PRO A 83 11.04 -3.02 -1.55
C PRO A 83 9.86 -2.43 -0.76
N ALA A 84 9.96 -2.46 0.58
CA ALA A 84 9.07 -1.67 1.43
C ALA A 84 9.25 -0.17 1.14
N GLU A 85 8.24 0.65 1.49
CA GLU A 85 8.23 2.09 1.26
C GLU A 85 8.49 2.45 -0.23
N PHE A 86 7.81 1.72 -1.13
CA PHE A 86 7.87 1.94 -2.55
C PHE A 86 6.47 1.76 -3.18
N LEU A 87 6.03 2.75 -3.96
CA LEU A 87 4.72 2.73 -4.60
C LEU A 87 4.64 1.67 -5.70
N SER A 88 3.54 0.94 -5.79
CA SER A 88 3.27 0.04 -6.93
C SER A 88 2.94 0.81 -8.21
N VAL A 89 2.20 1.91 -8.08
CA VAL A 89 1.80 2.83 -9.17
C VAL A 89 1.98 4.26 -8.72
N PRO A 90 2.13 5.24 -9.65
CA PRO A 90 2.33 6.64 -9.27
C PRO A 90 1.24 7.15 -8.34
N GLY A 91 1.66 7.86 -7.30
CA GLY A 91 0.79 8.59 -6.39
C GLY A 91 0.54 10.03 -6.85
N LYS A 92 -0.21 10.79 -6.05
CA LYS A 92 -0.51 12.19 -6.34
C LYS A 92 0.74 13.08 -6.30
N ASN A 93 1.62 12.85 -5.33
CA ASN A 93 2.79 13.70 -5.06
C ASN A 93 4.11 13.01 -5.39
N ILE A 94 4.13 11.68 -5.47
CA ILE A 94 5.31 10.86 -5.74
C ILE A 94 5.05 10.07 -7.01
N THR A 95 5.83 10.33 -8.05
CA THR A 95 5.70 9.66 -9.36
C THR A 95 6.55 8.39 -9.46
N ASP A 96 7.65 8.31 -8.68
CA ASP A 96 8.49 7.12 -8.64
C ASP A 96 7.72 5.94 -8.06
N SER A 97 7.67 4.85 -8.82
CA SER A 97 6.87 3.67 -8.52
C SER A 97 7.39 2.47 -9.29
N VAL A 98 6.95 1.26 -8.92
CA VAL A 98 7.24 0.07 -9.74
C VAL A 98 6.79 0.30 -11.18
N TRP A 99 5.59 0.84 -11.40
CA TRP A 99 5.09 1.12 -12.75
C TRP A 99 6.01 2.05 -13.56
N SER A 100 6.46 3.16 -12.99
CA SER A 100 7.33 4.11 -13.71
C SER A 100 8.69 3.50 -14.03
N ARG A 101 9.28 2.71 -13.13
CA ARG A 101 10.56 2.03 -13.37
C ARG A 101 10.44 0.89 -14.37
N VAL A 102 9.38 0.08 -14.27
CA VAL A 102 9.11 -1.02 -15.22
C VAL A 102 8.85 -0.49 -16.63
N LYS A 103 8.20 0.67 -16.76
CA LYS A 103 8.00 1.33 -18.06
C LYS A 103 9.32 1.76 -18.72
N LEU A 104 10.32 2.14 -17.93
CA LEU A 104 11.66 2.45 -18.43
C LEU A 104 12.43 1.18 -18.79
N LEU A 105 12.29 0.09 -18.01
CA LEU A 105 12.93 -1.19 -18.29
C LEU A 105 12.36 -1.87 -19.55
N TYR A 106 11.06 -1.73 -19.79
CA TYR A 106 10.36 -2.34 -20.93
C TYR A 106 9.69 -1.27 -21.81
N PRO A 107 10.46 -0.48 -22.56
CA PRO A 107 9.91 0.65 -23.34
C PRO A 107 8.92 0.22 -24.42
N ASN A 108 9.06 -1.00 -24.94
CA ASN A 108 8.18 -1.59 -25.96
C ASN A 108 6.95 -2.31 -25.36
N ALA A 109 6.86 -2.42 -24.05
CA ALA A 109 5.72 -3.07 -23.41
C ALA A 109 4.44 -2.23 -23.56
N SER A 110 3.32 -2.90 -23.82
CA SER A 110 2.02 -2.28 -24.04
C SER A 110 1.01 -2.61 -22.95
N GLY A 111 0.06 -1.71 -22.71
CA GLY A 111 -1.00 -1.88 -21.71
C GLY A 111 -0.60 -1.38 -20.32
N PRO A 112 -1.38 -1.73 -19.29
CA PRO A 112 -1.21 -1.18 -17.94
C PRO A 112 0.03 -1.66 -17.17
N LEU A 113 0.72 -2.72 -17.60
CA LEU A 113 1.91 -3.37 -17.03
C LEU A 113 1.65 -4.01 -15.64
N ILE A 114 1.18 -3.26 -14.66
CA ILE A 114 0.99 -3.70 -13.27
C ILE A 114 -0.34 -4.47 -13.14
N VAL A 115 -0.26 -5.78 -12.91
CA VAL A 115 -1.45 -6.66 -12.87
C VAL A 115 -2.22 -6.55 -11.55
N HIS A 116 -1.50 -6.39 -10.44
CA HIS A 116 -2.05 -6.19 -9.09
C HIS A 116 -1.17 -5.23 -8.31
N ARG A 117 -1.61 -4.81 -7.12
CA ARG A 117 -0.89 -3.83 -6.30
C ARG A 117 -0.54 -4.38 -4.94
N LEU A 118 0.61 -3.97 -4.42
CA LEU A 118 0.95 -4.00 -3.01
C LEU A 118 0.85 -2.58 -2.44
N ASP A 119 0.56 -2.47 -1.16
CA ASP A 119 0.61 -1.20 -0.45
C ASP A 119 2.07 -0.67 -0.44
N MET A 120 2.24 0.63 -0.26
CA MET A 120 3.55 1.27 -0.28
C MET A 120 4.52 0.59 0.71
N SER A 121 4.06 0.40 1.94
CA SER A 121 4.89 -0.17 3.02
C SER A 121 5.08 -1.69 2.93
N THR A 122 4.23 -2.41 2.16
CA THR A 122 4.36 -3.85 1.95
C THR A 122 5.45 -4.15 0.93
N SER A 123 6.40 -5.03 1.26
CA SER A 123 7.42 -5.53 0.34
C SER A 123 6.98 -6.82 -0.36
N GLY A 124 7.72 -7.26 -1.39
CA GLY A 124 7.59 -8.58 -2.00
C GLY A 124 7.12 -8.59 -3.44
N LEU A 125 6.63 -9.74 -3.86
CA LEU A 125 6.42 -10.10 -5.26
C LEU A 125 5.27 -9.34 -5.91
N LEU A 126 5.55 -8.77 -7.07
CA LEU A 126 4.60 -8.05 -7.89
C LEU A 126 4.73 -8.50 -9.35
N LEU A 127 3.58 -8.91 -9.94
CA LEU A 127 3.52 -9.47 -11.28
C LEU A 127 3.33 -8.39 -12.34
N ILE A 128 4.17 -8.42 -13.37
CA ILE A 128 4.26 -7.46 -14.46
C ILE A 128 3.88 -8.16 -15.76
N ALA A 129 3.02 -7.54 -16.56
CA ALA A 129 2.68 -7.99 -17.92
C ALA A 129 3.37 -7.11 -18.95
N LYS A 130 4.06 -7.71 -19.95
CA LYS A 130 4.77 -6.96 -20.99
C LYS A 130 3.87 -6.58 -22.18
N SER A 131 2.61 -7.06 -22.22
CA SER A 131 1.64 -6.67 -23.24
C SER A 131 0.20 -6.60 -22.70
N ALA A 132 -0.67 -5.88 -23.42
CA ALA A 132 -2.08 -5.75 -23.06
C ALA A 132 -2.82 -7.11 -23.07
N THR A 133 -2.46 -8.03 -23.94
CA THR A 133 -3.04 -9.38 -24.01
C THR A 133 -2.66 -10.22 -22.78
N ILE A 134 -1.37 -10.20 -22.42
CA ILE A 134 -0.86 -10.87 -21.22
C ILE A 134 -1.48 -10.27 -19.96
N TYR A 135 -1.56 -8.93 -19.88
CA TYR A 135 -2.24 -8.24 -18.80
C TYR A 135 -3.68 -8.72 -18.60
N LYS A 136 -4.49 -8.75 -19.67
CA LYS A 136 -5.90 -9.22 -19.60
C LYS A 136 -6.01 -10.64 -19.10
N ASN A 137 -5.13 -11.55 -19.57
CA ASN A 137 -5.13 -12.94 -19.12
C ASN A 137 -4.80 -13.05 -17.62
N LEU A 138 -3.71 -12.43 -17.18
CA LEU A 138 -3.30 -12.47 -15.78
C LEU A 138 -4.36 -11.81 -14.88
N GLN A 139 -4.93 -10.67 -15.29
CA GLN A 139 -6.00 -10.01 -14.55
C GLN A 139 -7.24 -10.91 -14.40
N ALA A 140 -7.61 -11.66 -15.46
CA ALA A 140 -8.70 -12.63 -15.39
C ALA A 140 -8.41 -13.72 -14.34
N GLN A 141 -7.16 -14.18 -14.21
CA GLN A 141 -6.78 -15.15 -13.18
C GLN A 141 -6.93 -14.57 -11.76
N PHE A 142 -6.59 -13.29 -11.55
CA PHE A 142 -6.84 -12.60 -10.26
C PHE A 142 -8.34 -12.49 -9.96
N ILE A 143 -9.15 -12.08 -10.94
CA ILE A 143 -10.62 -11.96 -10.80
C ILE A 143 -11.24 -13.34 -10.46
N GLN A 144 -10.79 -14.40 -11.13
CA GLN A 144 -11.23 -15.78 -10.91
C GLN A 144 -10.61 -16.43 -9.66
N ARG A 145 -9.76 -15.72 -8.91
CA ARG A 145 -9.04 -16.23 -7.72
C ARG A 145 -8.18 -17.46 -7.99
N LYS A 146 -7.68 -17.61 -9.22
CA LYS A 146 -6.77 -18.70 -9.61
C LYS A 146 -5.33 -18.43 -9.17
N VAL A 147 -4.95 -17.16 -9.00
CA VAL A 147 -3.64 -16.76 -8.48
C VAL A 147 -3.60 -17.04 -6.97
N LYS A 148 -2.68 -17.90 -6.55
CA LYS A 148 -2.40 -18.14 -5.13
C LYS A 148 -1.33 -17.19 -4.66
N LYS A 149 -1.51 -16.62 -3.47
CA LYS A 149 -0.58 -15.67 -2.85
C LYS A 149 -0.32 -16.11 -1.42
N ARG A 150 0.92 -16.08 -1.02
CA ARG A 150 1.32 -16.27 0.37
C ARG A 150 2.12 -15.05 0.82
N TYR A 151 1.79 -14.56 1.98
CA TYR A 151 2.52 -13.47 2.64
C TYR A 151 3.08 -14.00 3.94
N VAL A 152 4.24 -13.51 4.32
CA VAL A 152 4.76 -13.67 5.66
C VAL A 152 4.60 -12.35 6.42
N ALA A 153 4.23 -12.44 7.70
CA ALA A 153 4.08 -11.27 8.57
C ALA A 153 4.54 -11.61 9.99
N LEU A 154 5.20 -10.65 10.64
CA LEU A 154 5.51 -10.70 12.06
C LEU A 154 4.44 -9.88 12.80
N LEU A 155 3.73 -10.52 13.72
CA LEU A 155 2.67 -9.92 14.53
C LEU A 155 3.19 -9.53 15.92
N ASP A 156 2.70 -8.42 16.43
CA ASP A 156 2.96 -7.97 17.82
C ASP A 156 1.90 -8.59 18.75
N GLY A 157 2.22 -9.76 19.26
CA GLY A 157 1.36 -10.55 20.14
C GLY A 157 1.47 -12.06 19.90
N ILE A 158 0.96 -12.82 20.86
CA ILE A 158 0.89 -14.27 20.84
C ILE A 158 -0.51 -14.71 20.45
N LEU A 159 -0.62 -15.64 19.51
CA LEU A 159 -1.89 -16.22 19.07
C LEU A 159 -2.14 -17.56 19.81
N ASN A 160 -3.39 -17.83 20.13
CA ASN A 160 -3.79 -19.09 20.81
C ASN A 160 -4.00 -20.24 19.81
N ASP A 161 -4.58 -19.92 18.64
CA ASP A 161 -4.83 -20.90 17.60
C ASP A 161 -3.64 -20.97 16.64
N SER A 162 -3.32 -22.16 16.15
CA SER A 162 -2.21 -22.38 15.21
C SER A 162 -2.54 -21.99 13.77
N LYS A 163 -3.81 -21.94 13.40
CA LYS A 163 -4.32 -21.56 12.08
C LYS A 163 -5.78 -21.18 12.14
N GLY A 164 -6.26 -20.48 11.13
CA GLY A 164 -7.66 -20.09 11.08
C GLY A 164 -8.06 -19.32 9.83
N VAL A 165 -9.25 -18.77 9.86
CA VAL A 165 -9.85 -17.99 8.78
C VAL A 165 -10.45 -16.71 9.34
N ILE A 166 -10.08 -15.57 8.75
CA ILE A 166 -10.66 -14.27 9.07
C ILE A 166 -11.58 -13.88 7.93
N ASN A 167 -12.82 -13.54 8.24
CA ASN A 167 -13.84 -13.13 7.27
C ASN A 167 -14.52 -11.85 7.77
N LEU A 168 -13.84 -10.71 7.59
CA LEU A 168 -14.29 -9.41 8.07
C LEU A 168 -14.42 -8.44 6.88
N PRO A 169 -15.62 -7.95 6.56
CA PRO A 169 -15.84 -7.05 5.42
C PRO A 169 -15.20 -5.69 5.68
N LEU A 170 -14.55 -5.12 4.64
CA LEU A 170 -13.76 -3.91 4.74
C LEU A 170 -14.30 -2.78 3.87
N ARG A 171 -14.23 -1.55 4.37
CA ARG A 171 -14.39 -0.32 3.61
C ARG A 171 -13.38 0.74 4.03
N VAL A 172 -13.23 1.76 3.18
CA VAL A 172 -12.42 2.92 3.55
C VAL A 172 -13.03 3.65 4.75
N ASP A 173 -12.17 4.04 5.70
CA ASP A 173 -12.54 5.01 6.74
C ASP A 173 -12.58 6.41 6.10
N LEU A 174 -13.77 6.97 5.97
CA LEU A 174 -13.96 8.26 5.31
C LEU A 174 -13.41 9.41 6.15
N ASP A 175 -13.35 9.23 7.46
CA ASP A 175 -12.91 10.24 8.40
C ASP A 175 -11.38 10.23 8.60
N ASN A 176 -10.73 9.04 8.45
CA ASN A 176 -9.30 8.85 8.68
C ASN A 176 -8.61 8.16 7.48
N ARG A 177 -8.72 8.71 6.28
CA ARG A 177 -8.00 8.18 5.10
C ARG A 177 -6.48 8.23 5.30
N PRO A 178 -5.73 7.22 4.89
CA PRO A 178 -6.10 6.10 3.99
C PRO A 178 -6.64 4.85 4.71
N ASN A 179 -6.96 4.89 6.00
CA ASN A 179 -7.34 3.74 6.79
C ASN A 179 -8.55 3.00 6.21
N GLN A 180 -8.60 1.70 6.47
CA GLN A 180 -9.74 0.83 6.22
C GLN A 180 -10.31 0.40 7.56
N ILE A 181 -11.63 0.17 7.60
CA ILE A 181 -12.33 -0.30 8.80
C ILE A 181 -13.18 -1.52 8.47
N VAL A 182 -13.42 -2.35 9.49
CA VAL A 182 -14.41 -3.41 9.42
C VAL A 182 -15.79 -2.78 9.45
N CYS A 183 -16.64 -3.15 8.50
CA CYS A 183 -18.01 -2.63 8.41
C CYS A 183 -18.92 -3.70 7.82
N PHE A 184 -19.82 -4.24 8.63
CA PHE A 184 -20.70 -5.33 8.22
C PHE A 184 -21.83 -4.85 7.27
N ASP A 185 -22.27 -3.60 7.38
CA ASP A 185 -23.37 -3.06 6.56
C ASP A 185 -22.92 -2.69 5.14
N PHE A 186 -21.75 -2.06 5.01
CA PHE A 186 -21.30 -1.46 3.74
C PHE A 186 -19.91 -1.93 3.30
N GLY A 187 -19.28 -2.83 4.06
CA GLY A 187 -17.96 -3.37 3.75
C GLY A 187 -17.99 -4.35 2.59
N LYS A 188 -16.95 -4.35 1.79
CA LYS A 188 -16.76 -5.37 0.75
C LYS A 188 -16.23 -6.64 1.40
N PRO A 189 -16.76 -7.85 1.06
CA PRO A 189 -16.28 -9.12 1.61
C PRO A 189 -14.76 -9.25 1.48
N ALA A 190 -14.10 -9.61 2.58
CA ALA A 190 -12.68 -9.84 2.64
C ALA A 190 -12.41 -11.10 3.47
N LYS A 191 -11.64 -12.04 2.89
CA LYS A 191 -11.33 -13.34 3.49
C LYS A 191 -9.85 -13.61 3.43
N THR A 192 -9.25 -14.00 4.56
CA THR A 192 -7.83 -14.37 4.72
C THR A 192 -7.75 -15.67 5.50
N GLU A 193 -7.03 -16.66 4.99
CA GLU A 193 -6.60 -17.84 5.74
C GLU A 193 -5.21 -17.55 6.31
N TRP A 194 -4.89 -18.14 7.45
CA TRP A 194 -3.60 -17.92 8.12
C TRP A 194 -3.16 -19.14 8.90
N GLU A 195 -1.83 -19.27 9.12
CA GLU A 195 -1.22 -20.28 9.98
C GLU A 195 0.04 -19.72 10.65
N ILE A 196 0.33 -20.20 11.85
CA ILE A 196 1.55 -19.85 12.59
C ILE A 196 2.73 -20.62 12.01
N LEU A 197 3.85 -19.90 11.85
CA LEU A 197 5.16 -20.50 11.56
C LEU A 197 5.98 -20.66 12.84
N GLU A 198 6.04 -19.61 13.64
CA GLU A 198 6.86 -19.55 14.85
C GLU A 198 6.27 -18.53 15.83
N GLN A 199 6.47 -18.77 17.12
CA GLN A 199 6.17 -17.81 18.19
C GLN A 199 7.38 -17.68 19.12
N ARG A 200 7.81 -16.45 19.37
CA ARG A 200 8.89 -16.11 20.30
C ARG A 200 8.81 -14.65 20.73
N ASP A 201 9.37 -14.33 21.89
CA ASP A 201 9.56 -12.95 22.38
C ASP A 201 8.29 -12.09 22.31
N ASN A 202 7.13 -12.68 22.65
CA ASN A 202 5.81 -12.05 22.56
C ASN A 202 5.38 -11.66 21.12
N GLN A 203 5.97 -12.26 20.10
CA GLN A 203 5.63 -12.06 18.70
C GLN A 203 5.28 -13.38 18.04
N THR A 204 4.48 -13.31 16.96
CA THR A 204 4.07 -14.46 16.17
C THR A 204 4.41 -14.23 14.69
N LEU A 205 5.22 -15.11 14.12
CA LEU A 205 5.44 -15.16 12.67
C LEU A 205 4.35 -16.02 12.03
N VAL A 206 3.66 -15.46 11.04
CA VAL A 206 2.53 -16.13 10.36
C VAL A 206 2.67 -16.12 8.86
N HIS A 207 2.10 -17.15 8.22
CA HIS A 207 1.68 -17.05 6.83
C HIS A 207 0.24 -16.55 6.72
N PHE A 208 0.01 -15.64 5.78
CA PHE A 208 -1.33 -15.24 5.33
C PHE A 208 -1.57 -15.71 3.89
N TYR A 209 -2.76 -16.24 3.65
CA TYR A 209 -3.26 -16.66 2.34
C TYR A 209 -4.53 -15.85 1.99
N PRO A 210 -4.39 -14.65 1.40
CA PRO A 210 -5.55 -13.81 1.09
C PRO A 210 -6.34 -14.37 -0.10
N ILE A 211 -7.58 -14.79 0.16
CA ILE A 211 -8.54 -15.24 -0.87
C ILE A 211 -9.09 -14.03 -1.65
N THR A 212 -9.24 -12.91 -0.98
CA THR A 212 -9.59 -11.61 -1.56
C THR A 212 -8.39 -10.67 -1.48
N GLY A 213 -8.45 -9.50 -2.15
CA GLY A 213 -7.37 -8.51 -2.15
C GLY A 213 -7.93 -7.10 -1.92
N ARG A 214 -8.45 -6.81 -0.73
CA ARG A 214 -8.89 -5.45 -0.37
C ARG A 214 -7.70 -4.63 0.12
N THR A 215 -7.78 -3.33 -0.06
CA THR A 215 -6.78 -2.39 0.47
C THR A 215 -6.58 -2.64 1.97
N HIS A 216 -5.33 -2.71 2.42
CA HIS A 216 -4.93 -2.97 3.81
C HIS A 216 -5.51 -4.25 4.44
N GLN A 217 -6.03 -5.20 3.62
CA GLN A 217 -6.77 -6.36 4.13
C GLN A 217 -6.02 -7.11 5.24
N LEU A 218 -4.77 -7.50 4.99
CA LEU A 218 -3.98 -8.27 5.96
C LEU A 218 -3.68 -7.45 7.22
N ARG A 219 -3.41 -6.16 7.05
CA ARG A 219 -3.13 -5.23 8.14
C ARG A 219 -4.33 -5.09 9.09
N VAL A 220 -5.53 -4.85 8.53
CA VAL A 220 -6.77 -4.75 9.32
C VAL A 220 -7.15 -6.10 9.93
N HIS A 221 -7.04 -7.20 9.18
CA HIS A 221 -7.36 -8.53 9.69
C HIS A 221 -6.45 -8.95 10.85
N ALA A 222 -5.17 -8.55 10.81
CA ALA A 222 -4.24 -8.79 11.92
C ALA A 222 -4.59 -7.94 13.15
N ALA A 223 -4.82 -6.64 12.97
CA ALA A 223 -4.98 -5.70 14.08
C ALA A 223 -6.36 -5.71 14.73
N HIS A 224 -7.43 -6.01 13.98
CA HIS A 224 -8.80 -5.87 14.46
C HIS A 224 -9.14 -6.92 15.53
N GLN A 225 -9.87 -6.51 16.59
CA GLN A 225 -10.26 -7.38 17.73
C GLN A 225 -11.07 -8.63 17.32
N LEU A 226 -11.85 -8.57 16.22
CA LEU A 226 -12.56 -9.73 15.65
C LEU A 226 -11.70 -10.52 14.65
N GLY A 227 -10.48 -10.07 14.38
CA GLY A 227 -9.46 -10.77 13.62
C GLY A 227 -8.47 -11.46 14.56
N LEU A 228 -7.18 -11.16 14.42
CA LEU A 228 -6.14 -11.74 15.27
C LEU A 228 -5.88 -10.93 16.54
N ASN A 229 -6.35 -9.69 16.61
CA ASN A 229 -6.06 -8.75 17.70
C ASN A 229 -4.55 -8.64 18.02
N ALA A 230 -3.72 -8.82 17.00
CA ALA A 230 -2.27 -8.77 17.04
C ALA A 230 -1.80 -8.01 15.78
N PRO A 231 -1.57 -6.69 15.86
CA PRO A 231 -1.18 -5.88 14.70
C PRO A 231 0.17 -6.33 14.15
N ILE A 232 0.41 -6.08 12.88
CA ILE A 232 1.70 -6.38 12.25
C ILE A 232 2.75 -5.41 12.82
N VAL A 233 3.91 -5.93 13.18
CA VAL A 233 5.04 -5.13 13.68
C VAL A 233 5.40 -4.04 12.68
N GLY A 234 5.49 -2.79 13.15
CA GLY A 234 5.80 -1.63 12.33
C GLY A 234 4.63 -1.08 11.50
N ASP A 235 3.41 -1.54 11.76
CA ASP A 235 2.22 -0.98 11.14
C ASP A 235 1.89 0.39 11.73
N ASP A 236 2.13 1.45 10.95
CA ASP A 236 1.94 2.85 11.35
C ASP A 236 0.48 3.32 11.36
N LEU A 237 -0.44 2.53 10.77
CA LEU A 237 -1.86 2.87 10.69
C LEU A 237 -2.74 2.07 11.67
N TYR A 238 -2.35 0.82 11.97
CA TYR A 238 -3.18 -0.10 12.76
C TYR A 238 -2.47 -0.68 13.98
N GLY A 239 -1.20 -0.33 14.20
CA GLY A 239 -0.36 -0.80 15.29
C GLY A 239 0.64 0.25 15.74
N THR A 240 1.85 -0.17 16.06
CA THR A 240 2.95 0.68 16.50
C THR A 240 4.01 0.80 15.42
N LYS A 241 4.34 2.03 15.03
CA LYS A 241 5.37 2.30 14.01
C LYS A 241 6.74 1.78 14.46
N ALA A 242 7.46 1.14 13.55
CA ALA A 242 8.85 0.72 13.71
C ALA A 242 9.68 1.11 12.48
N ASN A 243 10.85 0.49 12.27
CA ASN A 243 11.72 0.75 11.12
C ASN A 243 11.03 0.51 9.77
N ARG A 244 10.13 -0.49 9.69
CA ARG A 244 9.32 -0.83 8.52
C ARG A 244 8.08 -1.65 8.91
N LEU A 245 7.14 -1.79 8.00
CA LEU A 245 6.07 -2.78 8.11
C LEU A 245 6.64 -4.19 7.85
N HIS A 246 6.49 -5.10 8.80
CA HIS A 246 6.91 -6.50 8.70
C HIS A 246 5.85 -7.34 7.99
N LEU A 247 5.54 -6.98 6.74
CA LEU A 247 4.62 -7.68 5.84
C LEU A 247 5.27 -7.82 4.47
N HIS A 248 5.41 -9.06 4.00
CA HIS A 248 6.07 -9.38 2.75
C HIS A 248 5.24 -10.34 1.89
N ALA A 249 5.00 -10.00 0.63
CA ALA A 249 4.40 -10.88 -0.37
C ALA A 249 5.45 -11.91 -0.83
N GLU A 250 5.52 -13.03 -0.10
CA GLU A 250 6.59 -14.00 -0.19
C GLU A 250 6.48 -14.92 -1.41
N SER A 251 5.28 -15.38 -1.74
CA SER A 251 5.09 -16.31 -2.85
C SER A 251 3.86 -15.95 -3.69
N ILE A 252 4.00 -16.15 -4.99
CA ILE A 252 2.90 -16.00 -5.97
C ILE A 252 2.92 -17.18 -6.92
N THR A 253 1.75 -17.85 -7.09
CA THR A 253 1.54 -18.91 -8.06
C THR A 253 0.45 -18.53 -9.06
N PHE A 254 0.74 -18.64 -10.33
CA PHE A 254 -0.18 -18.32 -11.42
C PHE A 254 0.06 -19.27 -12.62
N ASN A 255 -0.92 -19.35 -13.54
CA ASN A 255 -0.72 -20.08 -14.79
C ASN A 255 -0.12 -19.12 -15.83
N HIS A 256 0.97 -19.55 -16.46
CA HIS A 256 1.61 -18.76 -17.51
C HIS A 256 0.63 -18.53 -18.67
N PRO A 257 0.43 -17.27 -19.14
CA PRO A 257 -0.59 -16.97 -20.14
C PRO A 257 -0.45 -17.69 -21.48
N VAL A 258 0.78 -18.05 -21.87
CA VAL A 258 1.09 -18.71 -23.15
C VAL A 258 1.27 -20.21 -22.96
N SER A 259 2.24 -20.66 -22.16
CA SER A 259 2.53 -22.10 -21.96
C SER A 259 1.46 -22.83 -21.16
N LYS A 260 0.63 -22.12 -20.38
CA LYS A 260 -0.37 -22.66 -19.44
C LYS A 260 0.22 -23.42 -18.24
N GLU A 261 1.51 -23.50 -18.12
CA GLU A 261 2.19 -24.11 -16.98
C GLU A 261 1.96 -23.31 -15.71
N SER A 262 1.90 -23.99 -14.57
CA SER A 262 1.82 -23.35 -13.26
C SER A 262 3.21 -22.88 -12.84
N ILE A 263 3.38 -21.59 -12.69
CA ILE A 263 4.63 -20.95 -12.23
C ILE A 263 4.46 -20.52 -10.79
N THR A 264 5.41 -20.87 -9.95
CA THR A 264 5.52 -20.38 -8.57
C THR A 264 6.85 -19.64 -8.40
N VAL A 265 6.77 -18.40 -7.97
CA VAL A 265 7.93 -17.58 -7.62
C VAL A 265 7.89 -17.30 -6.13
N THR A 266 9.04 -17.44 -5.47
CA THR A 266 9.17 -17.22 -4.03
C THR A 266 10.42 -16.38 -3.73
N VAL A 267 10.30 -15.41 -2.82
CA VAL A 267 11.41 -14.61 -2.27
C VAL A 267 11.18 -14.47 -0.77
N ALA A 268 12.14 -14.89 0.02
CA ALA A 268 12.07 -14.79 1.47
C ALA A 268 12.02 -13.32 1.94
N ALA A 269 11.34 -13.08 3.05
CA ALA A 269 11.40 -11.80 3.74
C ALA A 269 12.80 -11.53 4.31
N ASP A 270 13.09 -10.28 4.55
CA ASP A 270 14.36 -9.78 5.12
C ASP A 270 14.22 -9.44 6.63
N PHE A 271 13.24 -10.06 7.33
CA PHE A 271 12.98 -9.89 8.75
C PHE A 271 12.60 -11.21 9.44
#